data_3b0620e7867ae9ef421a6406669b8e96
#
_entry.id   3b0620e7867ae9ef421a6406669b8e96
#
_cell.length_a   1.000
_cell.length_b   1.000
_cell.length_c   1.000
_cell.angle_alpha   90.00
_cell.angle_beta   90.00
_cell.angle_gamma   90.00
#
_symmetry.space_group_name_H-M   'P 1'
#
loop_
_entity.id
_entity.type
_entity.pdbx_description
1 polymer ?
#
loop_
_entity_poly.entity_id
_entity_poly.type
_entity_poly.pdbx_seq_one_letter_code
_entity_poly.pdbx_strand_id
1 'polypeptide(L)'
;LFCGPRGVGKTTCARIFAKAINCLNPQNGEACNECESCRSFNEGRSLNVHELDAASNNSVDDIRNLIEQVRIIPQQGSYSVFVIDEVHMLSAAAFNAFLKTLEEPPRHAIFVLATTEKHKIIPTILSRCQIYDFNRIKVEDGVEYLRYIASQEGVTADDEALNLIAHKADGGMRDALSILDQVIAYS
;
A
#
# COMPACT_ATOMS: atom_id res chain seq x y z
N LEU A 1 10.77 1.23 2.28
CA LEU A 1 10.09 2.49 2.15
C LEU A 1 9.61 2.68 0.72
N PHE A 2 8.31 2.84 0.52
CA PHE A 2 7.66 3.09 -0.77
C PHE A 2 7.46 4.60 -0.92
N CYS A 3 8.10 5.20 -1.91
CA CYS A 3 8.06 6.65 -2.17
C CYS A 3 7.41 6.91 -3.52
N GLY A 4 6.60 7.94 -3.62
CA GLY A 4 6.05 8.36 -4.92
C GLY A 4 4.70 9.07 -4.81
N PRO A 5 4.17 9.57 -5.93
CA PRO A 5 2.94 10.34 -5.95
C PRO A 5 1.73 9.60 -5.36
N ARG A 6 0.67 10.33 -5.09
CA ARG A 6 -0.61 9.74 -4.66
C ARG A 6 -1.21 8.90 -5.80
N GLY A 7 -1.91 7.83 -5.44
CA GLY A 7 -2.70 7.05 -6.40
C GLY A 7 -1.91 6.10 -7.31
N VAL A 8 -0.57 5.98 -7.16
CA VAL A 8 0.27 5.12 -8.01
C VAL A 8 0.36 3.66 -7.52
N GLY A 9 -0.36 3.29 -6.45
CA GLY A 9 -0.44 1.90 -5.98
C GLY A 9 0.50 1.50 -4.84
N LYS A 10 1.15 2.43 -4.13
CA LYS A 10 2.05 2.12 -3.00
C LYS A 10 1.41 1.18 -1.96
N THR A 11 0.27 1.56 -1.41
CA THR A 11 -0.45 0.77 -0.39
C THR A 11 -0.97 -0.54 -0.97
N THR A 12 -1.41 -0.54 -2.23
CA THR A 12 -1.82 -1.76 -2.94
C THR A 12 -0.67 -2.76 -3.08
N CYS A 13 0.51 -2.30 -3.49
CA CYS A 13 1.71 -3.14 -3.56
C CYS A 13 2.13 -3.65 -2.18
N ALA A 14 2.01 -2.83 -1.12
CA ALA A 14 2.27 -3.27 0.25
C ALA A 14 1.34 -4.41 0.67
N ARG A 15 0.05 -4.32 0.34
CA ARG A 15 -0.94 -5.38 0.60
C ARG A 15 -0.65 -6.66 -0.17
N ILE A 16 -0.33 -6.55 -1.47
CA ILE A 16 0.04 -7.69 -2.32
C ILE A 16 1.29 -8.38 -1.74
N PHE A 17 2.30 -7.60 -1.38
CA PHE A 17 3.52 -8.11 -0.75
C PHE A 17 3.22 -8.83 0.57
N ALA A 18 2.43 -8.21 1.47
CA ALA A 18 2.05 -8.79 2.75
C ALA A 18 1.32 -10.12 2.61
N LYS A 19 0.44 -10.22 1.61
CA LYS A 19 -0.28 -11.44 1.27
C LYS A 19 0.64 -12.52 0.72
N ALA A 20 1.56 -12.16 -0.19
CA ALA A 20 2.47 -13.10 -0.84
C ALA A 20 3.43 -13.76 0.16
N ILE A 21 4.05 -12.98 1.07
CA ILE A 21 5.00 -13.52 2.06
C ILE A 21 4.35 -14.37 3.16
N ASN A 22 3.05 -14.21 3.40
CA ASN A 22 2.27 -15.02 4.33
C ASN A 22 1.49 -16.15 3.65
N CYS A 23 1.61 -16.28 2.32
CA CYS A 23 0.97 -17.35 1.59
C CYS A 23 1.60 -18.71 1.94
N LEU A 24 0.77 -19.71 2.24
CA LEU A 24 1.22 -21.06 2.60
C LEU A 24 1.66 -21.89 1.38
N ASN A 25 1.27 -21.48 0.17
CA ASN A 25 1.61 -22.16 -1.08
C ASN A 25 1.85 -21.12 -2.20
N PRO A 26 2.92 -20.31 -2.12
CA PRO A 26 3.20 -19.30 -3.13
C PRO A 26 3.58 -19.94 -4.47
N GLN A 27 3.09 -19.38 -5.57
CA GLN A 27 3.39 -19.82 -6.94
C GLN A 27 4.11 -18.71 -7.68
N ASN A 28 5.34 -18.96 -8.13
CA ASN A 28 6.17 -17.98 -8.86
C ASN A 28 6.31 -16.61 -8.15
N GLY A 29 6.30 -16.60 -6.82
CA GLY A 29 6.38 -15.37 -6.02
C GLY A 29 5.04 -14.69 -5.76
N GLU A 30 3.94 -15.21 -6.29
CA GLU A 30 2.59 -14.70 -6.09
C GLU A 30 1.81 -15.51 -5.04
N ALA A 31 0.83 -14.87 -4.42
CA ALA A 31 -0.06 -15.53 -3.48
C ALA A 31 -1.04 -16.47 -4.21
N CYS A 32 -1.23 -17.69 -3.71
CA CYS A 32 -2.11 -18.69 -4.35
C CYS A 32 -3.61 -18.33 -4.33
N ASN A 33 -4.04 -17.37 -3.52
CA ASN A 33 -5.45 -16.97 -3.32
C ASN A 33 -6.41 -18.02 -2.72
N GLU A 34 -5.95 -19.23 -2.47
CA GLU A 34 -6.77 -20.37 -2.06
C GLU A 34 -6.49 -20.86 -0.64
N CYS A 35 -5.26 -20.69 -0.13
CA CYS A 35 -4.91 -21.13 1.22
C CYS A 35 -5.64 -20.31 2.29
N GLU A 36 -5.68 -20.81 3.52
CA GLU A 36 -6.35 -20.17 4.64
C GLU A 36 -5.85 -18.73 4.88
N SER A 37 -4.53 -18.51 4.83
CA SER A 37 -3.93 -17.18 4.97
C SER A 37 -4.41 -16.22 3.87
N CYS A 38 -4.45 -16.67 2.61
CA CYS A 38 -4.93 -15.86 1.50
C CYS A 38 -6.43 -15.55 1.59
N ARG A 39 -7.25 -16.51 2.00
CA ARG A 39 -8.69 -16.29 2.20
C ARG A 39 -8.96 -15.31 3.33
N SER A 40 -8.30 -15.51 4.47
CA SER A 40 -8.41 -14.59 5.61
C SER A 40 -8.01 -13.15 5.23
N PHE A 41 -6.95 -13.01 4.43
CA PHE A 41 -6.53 -11.71 3.91
C PHE A 41 -7.58 -11.09 2.97
N ASN A 42 -8.12 -11.85 2.02
CA ASN A 42 -9.13 -11.37 1.06
C ASN A 42 -10.43 -10.94 1.75
N GLU A 43 -10.77 -11.59 2.86
CA GLU A 43 -11.95 -11.27 3.68
C GLU A 43 -11.69 -10.14 4.70
N GLY A 44 -10.50 -9.54 4.70
CA GLY A 44 -10.14 -8.46 5.62
C GLY A 44 -9.99 -8.91 7.09
N ARG A 45 -9.80 -10.22 7.32
CA ARG A 45 -9.70 -10.84 8.66
C ARG A 45 -8.28 -11.31 9.01
N SER A 46 -7.29 -10.91 8.23
CA SER A 46 -5.90 -11.28 8.49
C SER A 46 -5.42 -10.64 9.80
N LEU A 47 -4.97 -11.45 10.73
CA LEU A 47 -4.35 -11.02 11.98
C LEU A 47 -2.86 -10.65 11.81
N ASN A 48 -2.31 -10.88 10.63
CA ASN A 48 -0.89 -10.69 10.36
C ASN A 48 -0.60 -9.40 9.57
N VAL A 49 -1.63 -8.67 9.14
CA VAL A 49 -1.44 -7.43 8.37
C VAL A 49 -2.12 -6.30 9.12
N HIS A 50 -1.32 -5.35 9.55
CA HIS A 50 -1.74 -4.19 10.32
C HIS A 50 -1.51 -2.95 9.46
N GLU A 51 -2.56 -2.19 9.21
CA GLU A 51 -2.49 -0.96 8.44
C GLU A 51 -2.76 0.23 9.34
N LEU A 52 -1.91 1.24 9.26
CA LEU A 52 -2.03 2.50 9.96
C LEU A 52 -1.86 3.64 8.97
N ASP A 53 -2.85 4.50 8.90
CA ASP A 53 -2.76 5.78 8.19
C ASP A 53 -2.25 6.85 9.16
N ALA A 54 -1.02 7.31 8.94
CA ALA A 54 -0.39 8.32 9.79
C ALA A 54 -1.02 9.71 9.66
N ALA A 55 -1.84 9.96 8.64
CA ALA A 55 -2.61 11.21 8.57
C ALA A 55 -3.69 11.27 9.65
N SER A 56 -4.28 10.12 9.99
CA SER A 56 -5.33 9.99 11.00
C SER A 56 -4.80 9.55 12.37
N ASN A 57 -3.64 8.86 12.42
CA ASN A 57 -3.05 8.25 13.62
C ASN A 57 -1.59 8.68 13.76
N ASN A 58 -1.35 9.92 14.17
CA ASN A 58 -0.02 10.53 14.19
C ASN A 58 0.55 10.76 15.59
N SER A 59 -0.18 10.37 16.64
CA SER A 59 0.22 10.57 18.02
C SER A 59 1.28 9.55 18.49
N VAL A 60 1.94 9.88 19.57
CA VAL A 60 2.88 8.97 20.23
C VAL A 60 2.18 7.71 20.74
N ASP A 61 0.94 7.86 21.21
CA ASP A 61 0.18 6.74 21.77
C ASP A 61 -0.27 5.76 20.68
N ASP A 62 -0.62 6.25 19.49
CA ASP A 62 -0.92 5.39 18.34
C ASP A 62 0.29 4.53 17.98
N ILE A 63 1.47 5.12 17.94
CA ILE A 63 2.71 4.40 17.65
C ILE A 63 3.10 3.46 18.79
N ARG A 64 2.86 3.80 20.06
CA ARG A 64 3.09 2.87 21.18
C ARG A 64 2.19 1.64 21.08
N ASN A 65 0.92 1.82 20.76
CA ASN A 65 -0.02 0.72 20.54
C ASN A 65 0.45 -0.18 19.39
N LEU A 66 0.93 0.40 18.29
CA LEU A 66 1.51 -0.36 17.18
C LEU A 66 2.76 -1.13 17.63
N ILE A 67 3.67 -0.53 18.39
CA ILE A 67 4.87 -1.19 18.92
C ILE A 67 4.53 -2.37 19.85
N GLU A 68 3.47 -2.28 20.62
CA GLU A 68 2.99 -3.41 21.44
C GLU A 68 2.51 -4.56 20.56
N GLN A 69 1.78 -4.28 19.47
CA GLN A 69 1.38 -5.29 18.51
C GLN A 69 2.56 -5.94 17.79
N VAL A 70 3.61 -5.17 17.51
CA VAL A 70 4.85 -5.70 16.89
C VAL A 70 5.52 -6.80 17.71
N ARG A 71 5.34 -6.81 19.03
CA ARG A 71 5.92 -7.83 19.93
C ARG A 71 5.17 -9.15 19.90
N ILE A 72 3.95 -9.16 19.37
CA ILE A 72 3.11 -10.36 19.28
C ILE A 72 3.60 -11.21 18.12
N ILE A 73 3.96 -12.46 18.40
CA ILE A 73 4.36 -13.43 17.39
C ILE A 73 3.11 -13.87 16.62
N PRO A 74 3.13 -13.90 15.26
CA PRO A 74 1.99 -14.34 14.47
C PRO A 74 1.64 -15.80 14.78
N GLN A 75 0.36 -16.09 14.97
CA GLN A 75 -0.12 -17.44 15.23
C GLN A 75 -0.26 -18.26 13.94
N GLN A 76 -0.49 -17.60 12.82
CA GLN A 76 -0.58 -18.19 11.48
C GLN A 76 0.35 -17.41 10.54
N GLY A 77 1.00 -18.12 9.60
CA GLY A 77 1.95 -17.50 8.68
C GLY A 77 3.32 -17.24 9.32
N SER A 78 4.19 -16.57 8.58
CA SER A 78 5.59 -16.37 8.97
C SER A 78 5.88 -14.97 9.50
N TYR A 79 5.09 -13.98 9.09
CA TYR A 79 5.40 -12.57 9.34
C TYR A 79 4.17 -11.76 9.75
N SER A 80 4.37 -10.84 10.70
CA SER A 80 3.46 -9.73 10.94
C SER A 80 3.92 -8.54 10.11
N VAL A 81 3.06 -8.03 9.23
CA VAL A 81 3.37 -6.92 8.32
C VAL A 81 2.66 -5.66 8.79
N PHE A 82 3.42 -4.62 9.02
CA PHE A 82 2.93 -3.32 9.46
C PHE A 82 3.09 -2.32 8.31
N VAL A 83 1.97 -1.93 7.71
CA VAL A 83 1.91 -0.94 6.64
C VAL A 83 1.56 0.41 7.26
N ILE A 84 2.49 1.37 7.18
CA ILE A 84 2.27 2.72 7.66
C ILE A 84 2.21 3.64 6.46
N ASP A 85 1.00 4.08 6.12
CA ASP A 85 0.78 5.01 5.01
C ASP A 85 0.95 6.46 5.45
N GLU A 86 1.39 7.31 4.53
CA GLU A 86 1.74 8.73 4.73
C GLU A 86 2.62 8.97 5.97
N VAL A 87 3.62 8.10 6.14
CA VAL A 87 4.49 8.07 7.33
C VAL A 87 5.13 9.43 7.65
N HIS A 88 5.28 10.34 6.69
CA HIS A 88 5.77 11.71 6.91
C HIS A 88 4.83 12.58 7.76
N MET A 89 3.58 12.13 7.97
CA MET A 89 2.60 12.84 8.82
C MET A 89 2.74 12.53 10.31
N LEU A 90 3.56 11.53 10.67
CA LEU A 90 3.84 11.24 12.09
C LEU A 90 4.47 12.44 12.77
N SER A 91 4.05 12.72 14.01
CA SER A 91 4.70 13.73 14.85
C SER A 91 6.17 13.36 15.13
N ALA A 92 7.02 14.35 15.37
CA ALA A 92 8.43 14.10 15.69
C ALA A 92 8.61 13.16 16.91
N ALA A 93 7.73 13.29 17.90
CA ALA A 93 7.74 12.44 19.07
C ALA A 93 7.32 10.99 18.75
N ALA A 94 6.33 10.79 17.85
CA ALA A 94 5.92 9.49 17.36
C ALA A 94 7.03 8.82 16.54
N PHE A 95 7.69 9.58 15.65
CA PHE A 95 8.88 9.10 14.93
C PHE A 95 9.97 8.62 15.88
N ASN A 96 10.32 9.42 16.88
CA ASN A 96 11.37 9.06 17.85
C ASN A 96 11.01 7.79 18.64
N ALA A 97 9.74 7.61 19.01
CA ALA A 97 9.29 6.38 19.67
C ALA A 97 9.43 5.15 18.74
N PHE A 98 9.23 5.34 17.43
CA PHE A 98 9.29 4.25 16.45
C PHE A 98 10.72 3.87 16.04
N LEU A 99 11.68 4.81 16.10
CA LEU A 99 13.06 4.60 15.66
C LEU A 99 13.70 3.35 16.27
N LYS A 100 13.55 3.16 17.59
CA LYS A 100 14.13 2.00 18.29
C LYS A 100 13.63 0.67 17.73
N THR A 101 12.34 0.60 17.38
CA THR A 101 11.75 -0.62 16.80
C THR A 101 12.20 -0.84 15.35
N LEU A 102 12.46 0.24 14.60
CA LEU A 102 13.03 0.15 13.25
C LEU A 102 14.51 -0.20 13.24
N GLU A 103 15.25 0.14 14.31
CA GLU A 103 16.66 -0.22 14.44
C GLU A 103 16.86 -1.70 14.73
N GLU A 104 16.03 -2.26 15.61
CA GLU A 104 16.08 -3.65 16.04
C GLU A 104 14.70 -4.32 15.93
N PRO A 105 14.19 -4.50 14.69
CA PRO A 105 12.88 -5.11 14.52
C PRO A 105 12.89 -6.58 14.91
N PRO A 106 11.82 -7.10 15.56
CA PRO A 106 11.68 -8.53 15.76
C PRO A 106 11.74 -9.28 14.43
N ARG A 107 12.31 -10.47 14.41
CA ARG A 107 12.51 -11.26 13.17
C ARG A 107 11.23 -11.55 12.39
N HIS A 108 10.10 -11.59 13.08
CA HIS A 108 8.80 -11.84 12.50
C HIS A 108 8.08 -10.57 12.01
N ALA A 109 8.61 -9.38 12.32
CA ALA A 109 7.98 -8.11 11.96
C ALA A 109 8.60 -7.51 10.70
N ILE A 110 7.74 -7.15 9.74
CA ILE A 110 8.13 -6.46 8.51
C ILE A 110 7.39 -5.12 8.46
N PHE A 111 8.14 -4.04 8.27
CA PHE A 111 7.58 -2.71 8.14
C PHE A 111 7.60 -2.28 6.68
N VAL A 112 6.43 -1.86 6.17
CA VAL A 112 6.28 -1.20 4.88
C VAL A 112 5.82 0.22 5.14
N LEU A 113 6.74 1.16 5.01
CA LEU A 113 6.47 2.58 5.15
C LEU A 113 6.14 3.15 3.78
N ALA A 114 5.07 3.92 3.65
CA ALA A 114 4.70 4.60 2.42
C ALA A 114 4.64 6.11 2.63
N THR A 115 5.07 6.87 1.63
CA THR A 115 5.06 8.33 1.68
C THR A 115 4.91 8.95 0.29
N THR A 116 4.19 10.06 0.23
CA THR A 116 4.18 10.95 -0.94
C THR A 116 5.32 11.97 -0.90
N GLU A 117 5.94 12.17 0.27
CA GLU A 117 6.92 13.23 0.51
C GLU A 117 8.24 12.69 1.10
N LYS A 118 9.02 12.01 0.25
CA LYS A 118 10.32 11.41 0.63
C LYS A 118 11.26 12.39 1.32
N HIS A 119 11.24 13.66 0.90
CA HIS A 119 12.12 14.69 1.45
C HIS A 119 11.80 15.08 2.92
N LYS A 120 10.59 14.75 3.41
CA LYS A 120 10.22 14.94 4.81
C LYS A 120 10.64 13.80 5.73
N ILE A 121 11.10 12.68 5.15
CA ILE A 121 11.56 11.53 5.93
C ILE A 121 12.97 11.79 6.46
N ILE A 122 13.14 11.64 7.75
CA ILE A 122 14.44 11.88 8.41
C ILE A 122 15.51 10.89 7.92
N PRO A 123 16.78 11.34 7.78
CA PRO A 123 17.86 10.51 7.25
C PRO A 123 18.09 9.21 8.02
N THR A 124 17.82 9.21 9.33
CA THR A 124 17.92 8.02 10.19
C THR A 124 16.98 6.88 9.80
N ILE A 125 15.81 7.18 9.22
CA ILE A 125 14.88 6.18 8.67
C ILE A 125 15.32 5.77 7.27
N LEU A 126 15.68 6.75 6.42
CA LEU A 126 16.12 6.46 5.05
C LEU A 126 17.31 5.49 5.02
N SER A 127 18.26 5.62 5.97
CA SER A 127 19.44 4.76 6.05
C SER A 127 19.13 3.32 6.49
N ARG A 128 17.95 3.05 7.05
CA ARG A 128 17.54 1.73 7.55
C ARG A 128 16.50 1.05 6.67
N CYS A 129 16.00 1.75 5.67
CA CYS A 129 14.99 1.24 4.77
C CYS A 129 15.56 0.95 3.39
N GLN A 130 15.12 -0.15 2.80
CA GLN A 130 15.22 -0.32 1.36
C GLN A 130 14.20 0.60 0.69
N ILE A 131 14.65 1.43 -0.26
CA ILE A 131 13.81 2.45 -0.88
C ILE A 131 13.35 1.97 -2.25
N TYR A 132 12.05 2.08 -2.49
CA TYR A 132 11.41 1.80 -3.78
C TYR A 132 10.68 3.06 -4.24
N ASP A 133 11.11 3.61 -5.37
CA ASP A 133 10.50 4.81 -5.94
C ASP A 133 9.41 4.40 -6.94
N PHE A 134 8.18 4.79 -6.65
CA PHE A 134 7.00 4.61 -7.50
C PHE A 134 6.85 5.83 -8.40
N ASN A 135 6.86 5.61 -9.69
CA ASN A 135 6.66 6.65 -10.68
C ASN A 135 5.18 6.82 -11.04
N ARG A 136 4.86 7.95 -11.65
CA ARG A 136 3.56 8.14 -12.31
C ARG A 136 3.36 7.08 -13.38
N ILE A 137 2.14 6.58 -13.49
CA ILE A 137 1.75 5.62 -14.53
C ILE A 137 1.71 6.38 -15.86
N LYS A 138 2.29 5.80 -16.89
CA LYS A 138 2.25 6.39 -18.23
C LYS A 138 0.82 6.42 -18.75
N VAL A 139 0.51 7.40 -19.57
CA VAL A 139 -0.85 7.57 -20.12
C VAL A 139 -1.28 6.33 -20.90
N GLU A 140 -0.39 5.75 -21.71
CA GLU A 140 -0.66 4.55 -22.50
C GLU A 140 -1.04 3.36 -21.61
N ASP A 141 -0.27 3.10 -20.57
CA ASP A 141 -0.52 2.01 -19.61
C ASP A 141 -1.84 2.26 -18.84
N GLY A 142 -2.09 3.52 -18.50
CA GLY A 142 -3.34 3.96 -17.86
C GLY A 142 -4.56 3.70 -18.73
N VAL A 143 -4.50 4.06 -20.00
CA VAL A 143 -5.59 3.83 -20.98
C VAL A 143 -5.86 2.35 -21.18
N GLU A 144 -4.81 1.53 -21.30
CA GLU A 144 -4.95 0.08 -21.44
C GLU A 144 -5.69 -0.53 -20.24
N TYR A 145 -5.29 -0.12 -19.04
CA TYR A 145 -5.92 -0.61 -17.83
C TYR A 145 -7.37 -0.10 -17.67
N LEU A 146 -7.66 1.15 -17.97
CA LEU A 146 -9.01 1.69 -17.96
C LEU A 146 -9.93 0.97 -18.95
N ARG A 147 -9.43 0.63 -20.14
CA ARG A 147 -10.15 -0.16 -21.16
C ARG A 147 -10.48 -1.55 -20.63
N TYR A 148 -9.49 -2.19 -19.96
CA TYR A 148 -9.71 -3.48 -19.31
C TYR A 148 -10.83 -3.39 -18.26
N ILE A 149 -10.80 -2.41 -17.37
CA ILE A 149 -11.82 -2.23 -16.33
C ILE A 149 -13.20 -1.94 -16.96
N ALA A 150 -13.31 -1.03 -17.93
CA ALA A 150 -14.57 -0.76 -18.62
C ALA A 150 -15.16 -2.04 -19.23
N SER A 151 -14.33 -2.88 -19.85
CA SER A 151 -14.76 -4.17 -20.40
C SER A 151 -15.29 -5.15 -19.34
N GLN A 152 -14.68 -5.18 -18.13
CA GLN A 152 -15.15 -6.01 -17.04
C GLN A 152 -16.50 -5.54 -16.47
N GLU A 153 -16.73 -4.22 -16.48
CA GLU A 153 -18.01 -3.60 -16.09
C GLU A 153 -19.07 -3.65 -17.20
N GLY A 154 -18.74 -4.23 -18.37
CA GLY A 154 -19.67 -4.33 -19.51
C GLY A 154 -19.94 -3.00 -20.22
N VAL A 155 -19.08 -2.03 -20.05
CA VAL A 155 -19.20 -0.68 -20.63
C VAL A 155 -18.31 -0.57 -21.86
N THR A 156 -18.87 -0.05 -22.96
CA THR A 156 -18.10 0.33 -24.14
C THR A 156 -17.65 1.79 -23.99
N ALA A 157 -16.33 2.00 -23.92
CA ALA A 157 -15.75 3.32 -23.80
C ALA A 157 -14.91 3.66 -25.03
N ASP A 158 -15.05 4.89 -25.52
CA ASP A 158 -14.23 5.39 -26.63
C ASP A 158 -12.79 5.64 -26.19
N ASP A 159 -11.85 5.34 -27.07
CA ASP A 159 -10.41 5.54 -26.79
C ASP A 159 -10.07 7.00 -26.48
N GLU A 160 -10.74 7.96 -27.11
CA GLU A 160 -10.56 9.39 -26.83
C GLU A 160 -10.98 9.74 -25.40
N ALA A 161 -12.11 9.17 -24.93
CA ALA A 161 -12.59 9.37 -23.57
C ALA A 161 -11.61 8.77 -22.54
N LEU A 162 -11.13 7.54 -22.78
CA LEU A 162 -10.15 6.89 -21.92
C LEU A 162 -8.82 7.65 -21.86
N ASN A 163 -8.35 8.17 -22.99
CA ASN A 163 -7.16 9.02 -23.06
C ASN A 163 -7.34 10.31 -22.22
N LEU A 164 -8.49 10.97 -22.35
CA LEU A 164 -8.79 12.17 -21.58
C LEU A 164 -8.79 11.91 -20.07
N ILE A 165 -9.38 10.79 -19.64
CA ILE A 165 -9.39 10.36 -18.24
C ILE A 165 -7.96 10.13 -17.75
N ALA A 166 -7.14 9.38 -18.51
CA ALA A 166 -5.76 9.07 -18.13
C ALA A 166 -4.90 10.33 -18.03
N HIS A 167 -5.03 11.27 -18.96
CA HIS A 167 -4.38 12.58 -18.91
C HIS A 167 -4.81 13.40 -17.68
N LYS A 168 -6.11 13.45 -17.41
CA LYS A 168 -6.67 14.17 -16.26
C LYS A 168 -6.19 13.63 -14.92
N ALA A 169 -6.00 12.33 -14.83
CA ALA A 169 -5.52 11.63 -13.64
C ALA A 169 -4.02 11.83 -13.37
N ASP A 170 -3.27 12.39 -14.31
CA ASP A 170 -1.85 12.72 -14.16
C ASP A 170 -1.00 11.57 -13.58
N GLY A 171 -1.25 10.35 -14.07
CA GLY A 171 -0.54 9.13 -13.67
C GLY A 171 -0.95 8.54 -12.32
N GLY A 172 -2.03 9.02 -11.71
CA GLY A 172 -2.65 8.45 -10.51
C GLY A 172 -3.79 7.49 -10.86
N MET A 173 -3.60 6.19 -10.74
CA MET A 173 -4.63 5.20 -11.09
C MET A 173 -5.90 5.34 -10.23
N ARG A 174 -5.78 5.72 -8.96
CA ARG A 174 -6.94 5.97 -8.09
C ARG A 174 -7.84 7.07 -8.65
N ASP A 175 -7.23 8.16 -9.10
CA ASP A 175 -7.96 9.30 -9.66
C ASP A 175 -8.54 8.93 -11.03
N ALA A 176 -7.81 8.18 -11.86
CA ALA A 176 -8.29 7.66 -13.13
C ALA A 176 -9.55 6.80 -12.98
N LEU A 177 -9.51 5.84 -12.05
CA LEU A 177 -10.66 4.96 -11.77
C LEU A 177 -11.84 5.73 -11.18
N SER A 178 -11.59 6.72 -10.30
CA SER A 178 -12.67 7.57 -9.77
C SER A 178 -13.35 8.40 -10.84
N ILE A 179 -12.60 8.92 -11.82
CA ILE A 179 -13.18 9.66 -12.96
C ILE A 179 -13.96 8.70 -13.87
N LEU A 180 -13.41 7.52 -14.16
CA LEU A 180 -14.10 6.51 -14.97
C LEU A 180 -15.45 6.12 -14.35
N ASP A 181 -15.47 5.84 -13.04
CA ASP A 181 -16.68 5.48 -12.29
C ASP A 181 -17.74 6.58 -12.37
N GLN A 182 -17.33 7.84 -12.21
CA GLN A 182 -18.23 8.98 -12.38
C GLN A 182 -18.79 9.06 -13.80
N VAL A 183 -17.94 8.90 -14.83
CA VAL A 183 -18.39 8.94 -16.23
C VAL A 183 -19.41 7.83 -16.52
N ILE A 184 -19.15 6.61 -16.03
CA ILE A 184 -20.06 5.47 -16.19
C ILE A 184 -21.40 5.73 -15.50
N ALA A 185 -21.37 6.33 -14.30
CA ALA A 185 -22.59 6.61 -13.55
C ALA A 185 -23.48 7.69 -14.18
N TYR A 186 -22.95 8.54 -15.07
CA TYR A 186 -23.67 9.63 -15.75
C TYR A 186 -23.96 9.34 -17.23
N SER A 187 -23.52 8.22 -17.78
CA SER A 187 -23.78 7.78 -19.16
C SER A 187 -25.01 6.89 -19.24
#